data_31b0f3b5bf8d6b9f8bbd066ae9240038
#
_entry.id   31b0f3b5bf8d6b9f8bbd066ae9240038
#
_cell.length_a   1.000
_cell.length_b   1.000
_cell.length_c   1.000
_cell.angle_alpha   90.00
_cell.angle_beta   90.00
_cell.angle_gamma   90.00
#
_symmetry.space_group_name_H-M   'P 1'
#
loop_
_entity.id
_entity.type
_entity.pdbx_description
1 polymer ?
#
loop_
_entity_poly.entity_id
_entity_poly.type
_entity_poly.pdbx_seq_one_letter_code
_entity_poly.pdbx_strand_id
1 'polypeptide(L)'
;MRLIDTKGDLWITMTPDKGMSWVYSELYERAGEDPDIEVFTYGIYDNPYIDNDEIDMIKRGLSEGQIDAKIYGKFVQLSGLIYREYNPDVHNLRRFTIPSNWPKVCSIDPR
;
A
#
# COMPACT_ATOMS: atom_id res chain seq x y z
N MET A 1 23.66 7.67 14.34
CA MET A 1 23.36 7.66 12.91
C MET A 1 24.42 8.49 12.21
N ARG A 2 25.26 7.88 11.38
CA ARG A 2 26.47 8.53 10.82
C ARG A 2 26.22 9.49 9.65
N LEU A 3 24.99 9.56 9.12
CA LEU A 3 24.67 10.43 7.98
C LEU A 3 24.76 11.93 8.33
N ILE A 4 24.46 12.30 9.58
CA ILE A 4 24.49 13.69 10.04
C ILE A 4 25.93 14.22 10.04
N ASP A 5 26.90 13.38 10.39
CA ASP A 5 28.30 13.80 10.50
C ASP A 5 28.97 14.02 9.13
N THR A 6 28.46 13.34 8.09
CA THR A 6 29.07 13.33 6.75
C THR A 6 28.26 14.05 5.69
N LYS A 7 27.06 14.55 6.02
CA LYS A 7 26.07 15.10 5.04
C LYS A 7 25.85 14.15 3.87
N GLY A 8 25.76 12.86 4.17
CA GLY A 8 25.58 11.82 3.17
C GLY A 8 24.12 11.54 2.87
N ASP A 9 23.87 10.94 1.73
CA ASP A 9 22.55 10.52 1.29
C ASP A 9 22.24 9.08 1.72
N LEU A 10 20.94 8.78 1.90
CA LEU A 10 20.45 7.43 2.15
C LEU A 10 19.63 6.96 0.94
N TRP A 11 20.03 5.86 0.36
CA TRP A 11 19.31 5.21 -0.72
C TRP A 11 18.65 3.93 -0.23
N ILE A 12 17.35 3.80 -0.48
CA ILE A 12 16.57 2.60 -0.16
C ILE A 12 15.97 2.07 -1.46
N THR A 13 16.30 0.82 -1.81
CA THR A 13 15.68 0.13 -2.94
C THR A 13 14.85 -1.03 -2.42
N MET A 14 13.62 -1.15 -2.90
CA MET A 14 12.71 -2.20 -2.47
C MET A 14 11.63 -2.49 -3.50
N THR A 15 11.04 -3.68 -3.40
CA THR A 15 9.76 -3.99 -4.03
C THR A 15 8.68 -3.95 -2.94
N PRO A 16 7.58 -3.20 -3.11
CA PRO A 16 6.56 -3.01 -2.07
C PRO A 16 5.60 -4.21 -1.97
N ASP A 17 6.13 -5.44 -1.97
CA ASP A 17 5.37 -6.70 -2.00
C ASP A 17 4.73 -7.07 -0.65
N LYS A 18 5.11 -6.40 0.44
CA LYS A 18 4.56 -6.60 1.78
C LYS A 18 3.51 -5.56 2.19
N GLY A 19 3.10 -4.72 1.25
CA GLY A 19 2.07 -3.71 1.46
C GLY A 19 2.54 -2.46 2.19
N MET A 20 1.60 -1.81 2.90
CA MET A 20 1.82 -0.57 3.64
C MET A 20 2.72 -0.83 4.84
N SER A 21 4.00 -0.54 4.71
CA SER A 21 5.02 -0.65 5.75
C SER A 21 5.40 0.73 6.30
N TRP A 22 6.30 0.76 7.29
CA TRP A 22 6.86 2.01 7.80
C TRP A 22 7.53 2.85 6.70
N VAL A 23 8.04 2.22 5.63
CA VAL A 23 8.59 2.94 4.47
C VAL A 23 7.52 3.73 3.76
N TYR A 24 6.30 3.19 3.68
CA TYR A 24 5.18 3.90 3.10
C TYR A 24 4.83 5.15 3.92
N SER A 25 4.56 4.98 5.21
CA SER A 25 4.13 6.10 6.07
C SER A 25 5.22 7.13 6.36
N GLU A 26 6.46 6.68 6.53
CA GLU A 26 7.55 7.58 6.95
C GLU A 26 8.32 8.22 5.79
N LEU A 27 8.29 7.59 4.61
CA LEU A 27 9.04 8.07 3.46
C LEU A 27 8.13 8.37 2.26
N TYR A 28 7.34 7.41 1.79
CA TYR A 28 6.59 7.56 0.56
C TYR A 28 5.49 8.65 0.66
N GLU A 29 4.69 8.65 1.71
CA GLU A 29 3.67 9.68 1.91
C GLU A 29 4.28 11.07 2.15
N ARG A 30 5.41 11.12 2.85
CA ARG A 30 6.09 12.38 3.16
C ARG A 30 6.85 13.00 2.00
N ALA A 31 7.22 12.22 0.99
CA ALA A 31 8.00 12.71 -0.16
C ALA A 31 7.34 13.88 -0.91
N GLY A 32 6.01 14.04 -0.81
CA GLY A 32 5.31 15.19 -1.39
C GLY A 32 5.41 16.50 -0.57
N GLU A 33 5.79 16.40 0.70
CA GLU A 33 5.82 17.51 1.65
C GLU A 33 7.24 17.82 2.15
N ASP A 34 8.10 16.82 2.20
CA ASP A 34 9.47 16.91 2.73
C ASP A 34 10.49 17.02 1.59
N PRO A 35 11.16 18.17 1.43
CA PRO A 35 12.12 18.39 0.34
C PRO A 35 13.38 17.51 0.42
N ASP A 36 13.64 16.89 1.57
CA ASP A 36 14.78 16.01 1.77
C ASP A 36 14.47 14.54 1.38
N ILE A 37 13.24 14.26 0.96
CA ILE A 37 12.81 12.92 0.56
C ILE A 37 12.40 12.93 -0.91
N GLU A 38 13.07 12.12 -1.71
CA GLU A 38 12.72 11.90 -3.11
C GLU A 38 12.38 10.43 -3.35
N VAL A 39 11.29 10.17 -4.09
CA VAL A 39 10.83 8.81 -4.39
C VAL A 39 10.77 8.62 -5.90
N PHE A 40 11.42 7.55 -6.34
CA PHE A 40 11.39 7.09 -7.73
C PHE A 40 10.65 5.76 -7.79
N THR A 41 9.60 5.69 -8.60
CA THR A 41 8.85 4.44 -8.82
C THR A 41 9.10 3.95 -10.23
N TYR A 42 9.54 2.69 -10.33
CA TYR A 42 9.80 2.03 -11.60
C TYR A 42 8.96 0.76 -11.69
N GLY A 43 8.33 0.57 -12.83
CA GLY A 43 7.69 -0.70 -13.20
C GLY A 43 8.61 -1.58 -14.02
N ILE A 44 8.24 -2.85 -14.18
CA ILE A 44 9.03 -3.78 -15.01
C ILE A 44 9.06 -3.35 -16.49
N TYR A 45 8.03 -2.61 -16.94
CA TYR A 45 7.96 -2.07 -18.32
C TYR A 45 8.95 -0.95 -18.59
N ASP A 46 9.51 -0.33 -17.56
CA ASP A 46 10.55 0.69 -17.70
C ASP A 46 11.91 0.07 -18.05
N ASN A 47 12.01 -1.26 -17.96
CA ASN A 47 13.20 -1.99 -18.35
C ASN A 47 13.15 -2.41 -19.83
N PRO A 48 13.96 -1.77 -20.72
CA PRO A 48 13.90 -2.03 -22.16
C PRO A 48 14.48 -3.39 -22.57
N TYR A 49 15.06 -4.14 -21.64
CA TYR A 49 15.70 -5.43 -21.91
C TYR A 49 14.80 -6.64 -21.61
N ILE A 50 13.59 -6.42 -21.08
CA ILE A 50 12.63 -7.49 -20.79
C ILE A 50 11.56 -7.51 -21.87
N ASP A 51 11.30 -8.69 -22.43
CA ASP A 51 10.26 -8.88 -23.43
C ASP A 51 8.86 -8.83 -22.77
N ASN A 52 7.90 -8.25 -23.48
CA ASN A 52 6.51 -8.18 -23.02
C ASN A 52 5.88 -9.56 -22.83
N ASP A 53 6.26 -10.54 -23.64
CA ASP A 53 5.77 -11.91 -23.51
C ASP A 53 6.23 -12.55 -22.18
N GLU A 54 7.44 -12.23 -21.71
CA GLU A 54 7.94 -12.67 -20.41
C GLU A 54 7.17 -12.01 -19.26
N ILE A 55 6.84 -10.73 -19.40
CA ILE A 55 6.04 -10.00 -18.41
C ILE A 55 4.64 -10.61 -18.30
N ASP A 56 4.01 -10.94 -19.42
CA ASP A 56 2.69 -11.57 -19.45
C ASP A 56 2.70 -12.98 -18.86
N MET A 57 3.81 -13.69 -19.01
CA MET A 57 4.00 -14.99 -18.37
C MET A 57 4.08 -14.87 -16.85
N ILE A 58 4.82 -13.89 -16.34
CA ILE A 58 4.93 -13.61 -14.90
C ILE A 58 3.55 -13.21 -14.32
N LYS A 59 2.79 -12.37 -15.03
CA LYS A 59 1.46 -11.91 -14.58
C LYS A 59 0.48 -13.05 -14.34
N ARG A 60 0.52 -14.11 -15.14
CA ARG A 60 -0.42 -15.25 -15.01
C ARG A 60 -0.35 -15.95 -13.65
N GLY A 61 0.77 -15.86 -12.95
CA GLY A 61 0.97 -16.47 -11.63
C GLY A 61 0.73 -15.53 -10.45
N LEU A 62 0.35 -14.28 -10.70
CA LEU A 62 0.22 -13.25 -9.67
C LEU A 62 -1.24 -12.86 -9.46
N SER A 63 -1.61 -12.55 -8.21
CA SER A 63 -2.87 -11.88 -7.90
C SER A 63 -2.82 -10.41 -8.33
N GLU A 64 -3.97 -9.76 -8.46
CA GLU A 64 -4.08 -8.36 -8.87
C GLU A 64 -3.21 -7.42 -8.02
N GLY A 65 -3.28 -7.54 -6.71
CA GLY A 65 -2.43 -6.74 -5.82
C GLY A 65 -0.93 -7.06 -5.94
N GLN A 66 -0.57 -8.30 -6.26
CA GLN A 66 0.83 -8.66 -6.53
C GLN A 66 1.31 -8.12 -7.88
N ILE A 67 0.42 -8.00 -8.86
CA ILE A 67 0.73 -7.35 -10.13
C ILE A 67 1.04 -5.88 -9.88
N ASP A 68 0.19 -5.17 -9.13
CA ASP A 68 0.43 -3.77 -8.81
C ASP A 68 1.76 -3.55 -8.08
N ALA A 69 2.08 -4.39 -7.09
CA ALA A 69 3.33 -4.27 -6.35
C ALA A 69 4.57 -4.65 -7.16
N LYS A 70 4.54 -5.79 -7.87
CA LYS A 70 5.73 -6.37 -8.49
C LYS A 70 5.96 -5.88 -9.92
N ILE A 71 4.88 -5.63 -10.66
CA ILE A 71 4.96 -5.19 -12.05
C ILE A 71 5.01 -3.68 -12.15
N TYR A 72 4.19 -2.98 -11.37
CA TYR A 72 4.09 -1.52 -11.42
C TYR A 72 4.81 -0.79 -10.29
N GLY A 73 5.41 -1.51 -9.33
CA GLY A 73 6.13 -0.92 -8.20
C GLY A 73 5.25 -0.12 -7.24
N LYS A 74 3.93 -0.35 -7.24
CA LYS A 74 2.99 0.40 -6.42
C LYS A 74 2.91 -0.16 -5.01
N PHE A 75 2.78 0.72 -4.02
CA PHE A 75 2.37 0.31 -2.69
C PHE A 75 0.89 -0.10 -2.69
N VAL A 76 0.63 -1.34 -2.30
CA VAL A 76 -0.72 -1.90 -2.20
C VAL A 76 -0.90 -2.58 -0.86
N GLN A 77 -2.09 -2.53 -0.32
CA GLN A 77 -2.41 -3.23 0.92
C GLN A 77 -2.68 -4.71 0.63
N LEU A 78 -1.61 -5.51 0.61
CA LEU A 78 -1.69 -6.94 0.25
C LEU A 78 -2.15 -7.85 1.38
N SER A 79 -2.02 -7.42 2.62
CA SER A 79 -2.33 -8.24 3.79
C SER A 79 -2.99 -7.43 4.91
N GLY A 80 -3.81 -8.09 5.70
CA GLY A 80 -4.43 -7.50 6.89
C GLY A 80 -5.90 -7.12 6.74
N LEU A 81 -6.46 -7.10 5.55
CA LEU A 81 -7.90 -6.97 5.40
C LEU A 81 -8.55 -8.34 5.61
N ILE A 82 -9.18 -8.53 6.76
CA ILE A 82 -10.04 -9.68 7.04
C ILE A 82 -11.21 -9.68 6.05
N TYR A 83 -11.70 -8.49 5.70
CA TYR A 83 -12.75 -8.28 4.71
C TYR A 83 -12.18 -7.52 3.52
N ARG A 84 -11.87 -8.22 2.43
CA ARG A 84 -11.30 -7.63 1.21
C ARG A 84 -12.28 -6.70 0.49
N GLU A 85 -13.57 -6.98 0.64
CA GLU A 85 -14.65 -6.22 0.03
C GLU A 85 -15.03 -4.98 0.84
N TYR A 86 -14.39 -4.73 2.00
CA TYR A 86 -14.67 -3.55 2.80
C TYR A 86 -14.20 -2.28 2.08
N ASN A 87 -15.17 -1.44 1.76
CA ASN A 87 -14.94 -0.11 1.20
C ASN A 87 -15.53 0.92 2.17
N PRO A 88 -14.70 1.79 2.77
CA PRO A 88 -15.16 2.79 3.74
C PRO A 88 -16.19 3.76 3.15
N ASP A 89 -16.11 4.08 1.86
CA ASP A 89 -17.04 5.00 1.21
C ASP A 89 -18.44 4.43 1.04
N VAL A 90 -18.56 3.09 0.99
CA VAL A 90 -19.82 2.37 0.84
C VAL A 90 -20.32 1.83 2.17
N HIS A 91 -19.42 1.30 3.01
CA HIS A 91 -19.78 0.57 4.21
C HIS A 91 -19.79 1.43 5.47
N ASN A 92 -19.19 2.62 5.44
CA ASN A 92 -19.26 3.56 6.55
C ASN A 92 -20.51 4.44 6.42
N LEU A 93 -21.42 4.29 7.36
CA LEU A 93 -22.58 5.16 7.45
C LEU A 93 -22.24 6.46 8.18
N ARG A 94 -22.74 7.58 7.66
CA ARG A 94 -22.71 8.84 8.39
C ARG A 94 -23.52 8.70 9.69
N ARG A 95 -23.10 9.40 10.74
CA ARG A 95 -23.87 9.42 11.99
C ARG A 95 -25.31 9.83 11.73
N PHE A 96 -26.25 9.03 12.19
CA PHE A 96 -27.66 9.31 12.14
C PHE A 96 -28.31 8.96 13.49
N THR A 97 -29.48 9.54 13.78
CA THR A 97 -30.21 9.22 14.99
C THR A 97 -30.92 7.89 14.83
N ILE A 98 -30.57 6.92 15.68
CA ILE A 98 -31.21 5.60 15.67
C ILE A 98 -32.63 5.73 16.21
N PRO A 99 -33.66 5.36 15.44
CA PRO A 99 -35.05 5.40 15.93
C PRO A 99 -35.22 4.56 17.21
N SER A 100 -36.00 5.08 18.15
CA SER A 100 -36.18 4.43 19.45
C SER A 100 -36.90 3.09 19.36
N ASN A 101 -37.70 2.87 18.30
CA ASN A 101 -38.46 1.67 18.04
C ASN A 101 -37.65 0.56 17.34
N TRP A 102 -36.39 0.80 16.98
CA TRP A 102 -35.56 -0.28 16.42
C TRP A 102 -35.08 -1.22 17.51
N PRO A 103 -35.13 -2.54 17.29
CA PRO A 103 -34.53 -3.51 18.20
C PRO A 103 -33.01 -3.30 18.22
N LYS A 104 -32.43 -3.35 19.41
CA LYS A 104 -30.97 -3.13 19.60
C LYS A 104 -30.36 -4.39 20.15
N VAL A 105 -29.26 -4.84 19.55
CA VAL A 105 -28.44 -5.95 20.01
C VAL A 105 -27.04 -5.43 20.28
N CYS A 106 -26.51 -5.75 21.46
CA CYS A 106 -25.12 -5.46 21.80
C CYS A 106 -24.36 -6.78 21.91
N SER A 107 -23.23 -6.86 21.22
CA SER A 107 -22.29 -7.98 21.36
C SER A 107 -20.98 -7.44 21.92
N ILE A 108 -20.42 -8.11 22.93
CA ILE A 108 -19.14 -7.79 23.53
C ILE A 108 -18.24 -9.00 23.34
N ASP A 109 -17.11 -8.77 22.71
CA ASP A 109 -16.04 -9.77 22.60
C ASP A 109 -15.03 -9.49 23.74
N PRO A 110 -15.03 -10.27 24.81
CA PRO A 110 -14.06 -10.11 25.89
C PRO A 110 -12.71 -10.66 25.43
N ARG A 111 -11.69 -9.85 25.42
CA ARG A 111 -10.29 -10.24 25.22
C ARG A 111 -9.71 -10.86 26.49
#